data_12c2c5941f01f42495cbcd4f9d864750
#
_entry.id   12c2c5941f01f42495cbcd4f9d864750
#
_cell.length_a   1.000
_cell.length_b   1.000
_cell.length_c   1.000
_cell.angle_alpha   90.00
_cell.angle_beta   90.00
_cell.angle_gamma   90.00
#
_symmetry.space_group_name_H-M   'P 1'
#
loop_
_entity.id
_entity.type
_entity.pdbx_description
1 polymer ?
#
loop_
_entity_poly.entity_id
_entity_poly.type
_entity_poly.pdbx_seq_one_letter_code
_entity_poly.pdbx_strand_id
1 'polypeptide(L)'
;MEIKIIERNENKILDRDEIYAIIEHKNEATPKREDIKKKIAAMIGADENLVVIKKILSFYNQQKSRVWVNVYKDRNSMIKLEPKYILKRNKLIE
;
A
#
# COMPACT_ATOMS: atom_id res chain seq x y z
N MET A 1 -15.42 -2.79 -1.04
CA MET A 1 -14.21 -2.07 -0.55
C MET A 1 -14.04 -0.78 -1.32
N GLU A 2 -14.00 0.31 -0.61
CA GLU A 2 -13.82 1.64 -1.19
C GLU A 2 -12.54 2.26 -0.66
N ILE A 3 -11.68 2.78 -1.54
CA ILE A 3 -10.40 3.37 -1.15
C ILE A 3 -10.40 4.84 -1.47
N LYS A 4 -10.10 5.68 -0.46
CA LYS A 4 -9.93 7.12 -0.64
C LYS A 4 -8.49 7.49 -0.34
N ILE A 5 -7.78 8.02 -1.32
CA ILE A 5 -6.42 8.52 -1.13
C ILE A 5 -6.51 9.89 -0.47
N ILE A 6 -5.95 10.00 0.73
CA ILE A 6 -5.98 11.24 1.52
C ILE A 6 -4.76 12.11 1.21
N GLU A 7 -3.58 11.48 1.15
CA GLU A 7 -2.34 12.17 0.84
C GLU A 7 -1.51 11.35 -0.13
N ARG A 8 -0.84 12.03 -1.04
CA ARG A 8 0.11 11.44 -1.96
C ARG A 8 1.29 12.39 -2.10
N ASN A 9 2.44 11.99 -1.61
CA ASN A 9 3.67 12.78 -1.63
C ASN A 9 4.74 12.08 -2.43
N GLU A 10 5.28 12.75 -3.43
CA GLU A 10 6.41 12.22 -4.19
C GLU A 10 7.71 12.47 -3.43
N ASN A 11 8.47 11.43 -3.16
CA ASN A 11 9.80 11.54 -2.57
C ASN A 11 10.84 11.27 -3.64
N LYS A 12 11.39 12.33 -4.21
CA LYS A 12 12.37 12.23 -5.31
C LYS A 12 13.71 11.64 -4.88
N ILE A 13 14.08 11.83 -3.62
CA ILE A 13 15.34 11.30 -3.10
C ILE A 13 15.30 9.79 -3.01
N LEU A 14 14.16 9.23 -2.61
CA LEU A 14 13.98 7.78 -2.46
C LEU A 14 13.31 7.13 -3.66
N ASP A 15 13.01 7.88 -4.73
CA ASP A 15 12.34 7.40 -5.94
C ASP A 15 11.04 6.66 -5.63
N ARG A 16 10.22 7.23 -4.77
CA ARG A 16 8.94 6.62 -4.40
C ARG A 16 7.86 7.66 -4.15
N ASP A 17 6.59 7.26 -4.34
CA ASP A 17 5.44 8.00 -3.87
C ASP A 17 4.99 7.42 -2.54
N GLU A 18 4.75 8.27 -1.57
CA GLU A 18 4.24 7.89 -0.25
C GLU A 18 2.76 8.23 -0.21
N ILE A 19 1.92 7.21 0.01
CA ILE A 19 0.47 7.36 -0.05
C ILE A 19 -0.13 7.00 1.31
N TYR A 20 -1.03 7.86 1.78
CA TYR A 20 -1.90 7.58 2.91
C TYR A 20 -3.34 7.50 2.40
N ALA A 21 -4.00 6.39 2.67
CA ALA A 21 -5.36 6.16 2.22
C ALA A 21 -6.24 5.60 3.33
N ILE A 22 -7.55 5.81 3.18
CA ILE A 22 -8.55 5.21 4.06
C ILE A 22 -9.38 4.23 3.23
N ILE A 23 -9.57 3.03 3.76
CA ILE A 23 -10.37 1.99 3.15
C ILE A 23 -11.66 1.82 3.93
N GLU A 24 -12.79 1.90 3.25
CA GLU A 24 -14.10 1.58 3.81
C GLU A 24 -14.49 0.17 3.39
N HIS A 25 -14.82 -0.69 4.36
CA HIS A 25 -15.22 -2.08 4.13
C HIS A 25 -16.47 -2.42 4.93
N LYS A 26 -17.60 -1.87 4.51
CA LYS A 26 -18.89 -2.06 5.19
C LYS A 26 -19.32 -3.54 5.16
N ASN A 27 -19.63 -4.09 6.34
CA ASN A 27 -20.08 -5.48 6.50
C ASN A 27 -19.11 -6.52 5.94
N GLU A 28 -17.84 -6.15 5.78
CA GLU A 28 -16.80 -7.05 5.29
C GLU A 28 -15.67 -7.14 6.30
N ALA A 29 -14.91 -8.22 6.24
CA ALA A 29 -13.67 -8.34 7.01
C ALA A 29 -12.62 -7.36 6.47
N THR A 30 -11.57 -7.08 7.27
CA THR A 30 -10.45 -6.26 6.81
C THR A 30 -9.87 -6.87 5.54
N PRO A 31 -9.73 -6.08 4.45
CA PRO A 31 -9.22 -6.60 3.19
C PRO A 31 -7.79 -7.13 3.31
N LYS A 32 -7.48 -8.10 2.48
CA LYS A 32 -6.11 -8.65 2.42
C LYS A 32 -5.17 -7.66 1.75
N ARG A 33 -3.89 -7.72 2.11
CA ARG A 33 -2.87 -6.86 1.50
C ARG A 33 -2.83 -6.96 -0.02
N GLU A 34 -3.02 -8.15 -0.56
CA GLU A 34 -3.04 -8.37 -2.01
C GLU A 34 -4.15 -7.60 -2.70
N ASP A 35 -5.36 -7.62 -2.13
CA ASP A 35 -6.51 -6.93 -2.71
C ASP A 35 -6.32 -5.41 -2.66
N ILE A 36 -5.79 -4.89 -1.55
CA ILE A 36 -5.50 -3.47 -1.39
C ILE A 36 -4.43 -3.04 -2.40
N LYS A 37 -3.37 -3.83 -2.52
CA LYS A 37 -2.26 -3.55 -3.42
C LYS A 37 -2.72 -3.47 -4.87
N LYS A 38 -3.50 -4.45 -5.32
CA LYS A 38 -4.06 -4.47 -6.68
C LYS A 38 -4.94 -3.27 -6.95
N LYS A 39 -5.81 -2.93 -6.01
CA LYS A 39 -6.74 -1.82 -6.18
C LYS A 39 -6.02 -0.47 -6.22
N ILE A 40 -5.06 -0.25 -5.33
CA ILE A 40 -4.26 0.98 -5.34
C ILE A 40 -3.44 1.09 -6.62
N ALA A 41 -2.80 0.00 -7.05
CA ALA A 41 -2.04 -0.01 -8.29
C ALA A 41 -2.90 0.38 -9.50
N ALA A 42 -4.12 -0.15 -9.56
CA ALA A 42 -5.06 0.20 -10.62
C ALA A 42 -5.48 1.67 -10.55
N MET A 43 -5.73 2.21 -9.36
CA MET A 43 -6.16 3.60 -9.18
C MET A 43 -5.10 4.61 -9.60
N ILE A 44 -3.84 4.32 -9.37
CA ILE A 44 -2.72 5.25 -9.67
C ILE A 44 -2.00 4.91 -10.97
N GLY A 45 -2.37 3.80 -11.62
CA GLY A 45 -1.72 3.39 -12.86
C GLY A 45 -0.30 2.87 -12.68
N ALA A 46 -0.01 2.26 -11.53
CA ALA A 46 1.33 1.73 -11.23
C ALA A 46 1.37 0.20 -11.34
N ASP A 47 2.58 -0.34 -11.42
CA ASP A 47 2.81 -1.79 -11.39
C ASP A 47 2.62 -2.29 -9.96
N GLU A 48 1.75 -3.29 -9.75
CA GLU A 48 1.51 -3.83 -8.41
C GLU A 48 2.78 -4.42 -7.77
N ASN A 49 3.75 -4.84 -8.57
CA ASN A 49 5.03 -5.34 -8.06
C ASN A 49 5.91 -4.26 -7.43
N LEU A 50 5.57 -2.99 -7.64
CA LEU A 50 6.28 -1.85 -7.08
C LEU A 50 5.50 -1.19 -5.93
N VAL A 51 4.32 -1.70 -5.61
CA VAL A 51 3.47 -1.19 -4.54
C VAL A 51 3.74 -1.96 -3.26
N VAL A 52 4.14 -1.25 -2.22
CA VAL A 52 4.46 -1.85 -0.91
C VAL A 52 3.49 -1.32 0.13
N ILE A 53 2.72 -2.22 0.74
CA ILE A 53 1.85 -1.87 1.86
C ILE A 53 2.70 -1.85 3.13
N LYS A 54 2.94 -0.67 3.67
CA LYS A 54 3.77 -0.50 4.87
C LYS A 54 3.03 -0.90 6.13
N LYS A 55 1.78 -0.46 6.25
CA LYS A 55 1.00 -0.64 7.47
C LYS A 55 -0.48 -0.57 7.17
N ILE A 56 -1.25 -1.42 7.83
CA ILE A 56 -2.71 -1.38 7.83
C ILE A 56 -3.14 -1.27 9.28
N LEU A 57 -3.96 -0.27 9.59
CA LEU A 57 -4.51 -0.06 10.92
C LEU A 57 -6.03 -0.06 10.84
N SER A 58 -6.67 -1.08 11.38
CA SER A 58 -8.12 -1.20 11.38
C SER A 58 -8.73 -0.54 12.61
N PHE A 59 -9.86 0.15 12.41
CA PHE A 59 -10.63 0.72 13.50
C PHE A 59 -11.73 -0.25 13.90
N TYR A 60 -11.74 -0.66 15.15
CA TYR A 60 -12.59 -1.72 15.68
C TYR A 60 -14.07 -1.54 15.39
N ASN A 61 -14.61 -0.33 15.51
CA ASN A 61 -16.04 -0.07 15.38
C ASN A 61 -16.46 0.75 14.16
N GLN A 62 -15.57 1.04 13.23
CA GLN A 62 -15.87 1.97 12.15
C GLN A 62 -15.90 1.36 10.77
N GLN A 63 -15.61 0.08 10.65
CA GLN A 63 -15.53 -0.60 9.35
C GLN A 63 -14.61 0.15 8.36
N LYS A 64 -13.56 0.77 8.91
CA LYS A 64 -12.57 1.54 8.15
C LYS A 64 -11.18 1.09 8.56
N SER A 65 -10.25 1.19 7.62
CA SER A 65 -8.84 0.93 7.87
C SER A 65 -8.00 2.05 7.29
N ARG A 66 -6.92 2.40 7.98
CA ARG A 66 -5.91 3.32 7.47
C ARG A 66 -4.79 2.50 6.84
N VAL A 67 -4.31 2.95 5.70
CA VAL A 67 -3.26 2.24 4.96
C VAL A 67 -2.15 3.22 4.60
N TRP A 68 -0.93 2.84 4.87
CA TRP A 68 0.26 3.56 4.45
C TRP A 68 0.97 2.73 3.39
N VAL A 69 1.16 3.33 2.22
CA VAL A 69 1.66 2.64 1.03
C VAL A 69 2.82 3.41 0.43
N ASN A 70 3.85 2.69 0.03
CA ASN A 70 4.94 3.25 -0.77
C ASN A 70 4.88 2.64 -2.16
N VAL A 71 4.93 3.49 -3.19
CA VAL A 71 4.96 3.06 -4.58
C VAL A 71 6.31 3.47 -5.17
N TYR A 72 7.12 2.49 -5.49
CA TYR A 72 8.47 2.72 -6.02
C TYR A 72 8.46 2.84 -7.53
N LYS A 73 9.42 3.60 -8.06
CA LYS A 73 9.63 3.73 -9.50
C LYS A 73 10.54 2.64 -10.03
N ASP A 74 11.34 2.02 -9.15
CA ASP A 74 12.33 1.04 -9.49
C ASP A 74 12.37 -0.08 -8.44
N ARG A 75 12.44 -1.33 -8.91
CA ARG A 75 12.51 -2.49 -8.03
C ARG A 75 13.78 -2.51 -7.17
N ASN A 76 14.90 -2.09 -7.70
CA ASN A 76 16.17 -2.05 -6.95
C ASN A 76 16.10 -1.10 -5.76
N SER A 77 15.49 0.07 -5.95
CA SER A 77 15.26 1.02 -4.85
C SER A 77 14.36 0.43 -3.80
N MET A 78 13.29 -0.24 -4.22
CA MET A 78 12.36 -0.91 -3.30
C MET A 78 13.08 -1.94 -2.43
N ILE A 79 13.88 -2.81 -3.04
CA ILE A 79 14.61 -3.87 -2.32
C ILE A 79 15.63 -3.28 -1.34
N LYS A 80 16.29 -2.18 -1.71
CA LYS A 80 17.28 -1.53 -0.84
C LYS A 80 16.65 -0.83 0.36
N LEU A 81 15.51 -0.17 0.15
CA LEU A 81 14.93 0.73 1.15
C LEU A 81 13.92 0.07 2.07
N GLU A 82 13.25 -0.99 1.60
CA GLU A 82 12.25 -1.67 2.42
C GLU A 82 12.85 -2.83 3.19
N PRO A 83 12.47 -3.02 4.46
CA PRO A 83 12.89 -4.20 5.21
C PRO A 83 12.41 -5.49 4.55
N LYS A 84 13.21 -6.54 4.64
CA LYS A 84 12.88 -7.83 4.03
C LYS A 84 11.54 -8.39 4.52
N TYR A 85 11.21 -8.22 5.80
CA TYR A 85 9.96 -8.75 6.34
C TYR A 85 8.73 -8.06 5.72
N ILE A 86 8.83 -6.78 5.38
CA ILE A 86 7.77 -6.05 4.68
C ILE A 86 7.60 -6.57 3.26
N LEU A 87 8.71 -6.78 2.55
CA LEU A 87 8.68 -7.32 1.18
C LEU A 87 8.07 -8.72 1.15
N LYS A 88 8.40 -9.57 2.11
CA LYS A 88 7.81 -10.91 2.23
C LYS A 88 6.32 -10.86 2.52
N ARG A 89 5.87 -9.97 3.41
CA ARG A 89 4.45 -9.80 3.70
C ARG A 89 3.64 -9.39 2.48
N ASN A 90 4.26 -8.61 1.58
CA ASN A 90 3.63 -8.17 0.34
C ASN A 90 3.86 -9.15 -0.82
N LYS A 91 4.50 -10.27 -0.58
CA LYS A 91 4.83 -11.30 -1.57
C LYS A 91 5.65 -10.75 -2.76
N LEU A 92 6.52 -9.79 -2.48
CA LEU A 92 7.39 -9.17 -3.48
C LEU A 92 8.74 -9.87 -3.60
N ILE A 93 9.12 -10.65 -2.56
CA ILE A 93 10.30 -11.52 -2.55
C ILE A 93 9.93 -12.84 -1.88
N GLU A 94 10.72 -13.86 -2.12
CA GLU A 94 10.52 -15.18 -1.52
C GLU A 94 11.06 -15.28 -0.09
#